data_e43145e0a1a37074be9cbe29f75784f1
#
_entry.id   e43145e0a1a37074be9cbe29f75784f1
#
_cell.length_a   1.000
_cell.length_b   1.000
_cell.length_c   1.000
_cell.angle_alpha   90.00
_cell.angle_beta   90.00
_cell.angle_gamma   90.00
#
_symmetry.space_group_name_H-M   'P 1'
#
loop_
_entity.id
_entity.type
_entity.pdbx_description
1 polymer ?
#
loop_
_entity_poly.entity_id
_entity_poly.type
_entity_poly.pdbx_seq_one_letter_code
_entity_poly.pdbx_strand_id
1 'polypeptide(L)'
;NQRNFKIENMISKFQLEPVKDIKAKFLSGGQRKRLSIAMSLLSDPKIILMDEPFQGLDIMSTRELQETIVKLQTEDNTRSCIISDHAARDLLAISDRAIILANKKIAAIGKPSEILQNEDAKSAYFGDSFKFN
;
A
#
# COMPACT_ATOMS: atom_id res chain seq x y z
N ASN A 1 16.45 -2.26 -26.39
CA ASN A 1 17.29 -2.13 -25.21
C ASN A 1 16.48 -2.57 -23.98
N GLN A 2 16.97 -3.58 -23.27
CA GLN A 2 16.27 -4.25 -22.17
C GLN A 2 15.83 -3.28 -21.04
N ARG A 3 16.63 -2.23 -20.82
CA ARG A 3 16.31 -1.18 -19.82
C ARG A 3 15.08 -0.37 -20.22
N ASN A 4 14.98 0.04 -21.46
CA ASN A 4 13.83 0.83 -21.92
C ASN A 4 12.55 -0.01 -21.87
N PHE A 5 12.62 -1.29 -22.22
CA PHE A 5 11.49 -2.22 -22.12
C PHE A 5 10.98 -2.33 -20.67
N LYS A 6 11.88 -2.44 -19.69
CA LYS A 6 11.48 -2.47 -18.26
C LYS A 6 10.80 -1.16 -17.84
N ILE A 7 11.31 -0.01 -18.28
CA ILE A 7 10.73 1.30 -17.95
C ILE A 7 9.33 1.43 -18.55
N GLU A 8 9.16 1.16 -19.84
CA GLU A 8 7.85 1.22 -20.49
C GLU A 8 6.84 0.27 -19.84
N ASN A 9 7.26 -0.94 -19.47
CA ASN A 9 6.40 -1.88 -18.76
C ASN A 9 5.97 -1.33 -17.38
N MET A 10 6.87 -0.68 -16.64
CA MET A 10 6.52 -0.05 -15.36
C MET A 10 5.57 1.14 -15.56
N ILE A 11 5.80 1.97 -16.58
CA ILE A 11 4.91 3.10 -16.92
C ILE A 11 3.50 2.56 -17.16
N SER A 12 3.36 1.53 -17.99
CA SER A 12 2.06 0.92 -18.28
C SER A 12 1.42 0.29 -17.05
N LYS A 13 2.16 -0.54 -16.34
CA LYS A 13 1.68 -1.25 -15.16
C LYS A 13 1.12 -0.31 -14.07
N PHE A 14 1.75 0.86 -13.91
CA PHE A 14 1.37 1.86 -12.91
C PHE A 14 0.50 2.98 -13.47
N GLN A 15 -0.02 2.83 -14.71
CA GLN A 15 -0.91 3.80 -15.36
C GLN A 15 -0.32 5.22 -15.38
N LEU A 16 0.95 5.31 -15.76
CA LEU A 16 1.70 6.56 -15.81
C LEU A 16 1.84 7.10 -17.24
N GLU A 17 1.30 6.42 -18.26
CA GLU A 17 1.38 6.87 -19.67
C GLU A 17 0.90 8.31 -19.88
N PRO A 18 -0.24 8.75 -19.30
CA PRO A 18 -0.72 10.12 -19.53
C PRO A 18 0.21 11.19 -18.98
N VAL A 19 1.12 10.83 -18.09
CA VAL A 19 1.99 11.76 -17.37
C VAL A 19 3.48 11.48 -17.55
N LYS A 20 3.86 10.57 -18.44
CA LYS A 20 5.25 10.12 -18.64
C LYS A 20 6.23 11.26 -19.00
N ASP A 21 5.74 12.29 -19.68
CA ASP A 21 6.53 13.44 -20.11
C ASP A 21 6.42 14.63 -19.13
N ILE A 22 5.67 14.46 -18.04
CA ILE A 22 5.49 15.48 -17.01
C ILE A 22 6.57 15.34 -15.94
N LYS A 23 7.20 16.46 -15.56
CA LYS A 23 8.17 16.46 -14.47
C LYS A 23 7.50 16.00 -13.15
N ALA A 24 8.17 15.14 -12.41
CA ALA A 24 7.63 14.53 -11.18
C ALA A 24 7.07 15.52 -10.16
N LYS A 25 7.62 16.75 -10.09
CA LYS A 25 7.14 17.81 -9.20
C LYS A 25 5.71 18.30 -9.52
N PHE A 26 5.22 18.06 -10.73
CA PHE A 26 3.88 18.48 -11.18
C PHE A 26 2.85 17.35 -11.13
N LEU A 27 3.26 16.14 -10.74
CA LEU A 27 2.37 15.00 -10.58
C LEU A 27 1.44 15.19 -9.37
N SER A 28 0.23 14.61 -9.44
CA SER A 28 -0.66 14.49 -8.29
C SER A 28 -0.04 13.61 -7.19
N GLY A 29 -0.59 13.66 -5.97
CA GLY A 29 -0.13 12.80 -4.87
C GLY A 29 -0.17 11.31 -5.23
N GLY A 30 -1.27 10.82 -5.81
CA GLY A 30 -1.42 9.44 -6.26
C GLY A 30 -0.43 9.06 -7.36
N GLN A 31 -0.26 9.92 -8.37
CA GLN A 31 0.70 9.70 -9.44
C GLN A 31 2.14 9.63 -8.92
N ARG A 32 2.52 10.50 -7.98
CA ARG A 32 3.85 10.45 -7.35
C ARG A 32 4.06 9.16 -6.57
N LYS A 33 3.05 8.70 -5.81
CA LYS A 33 3.14 7.44 -5.05
C LYS A 33 3.29 6.25 -6.00
N ARG A 34 2.49 6.18 -7.07
CA ARG A 34 2.63 5.14 -8.10
C ARG A 34 4.00 5.17 -8.77
N LEU A 35 4.51 6.36 -9.12
CA LEU A 35 5.86 6.51 -9.68
C LEU A 35 6.93 6.02 -8.70
N SER A 36 6.84 6.36 -7.43
CA SER A 36 7.79 5.92 -6.40
C SER A 36 7.85 4.39 -6.29
N ILE A 37 6.69 3.74 -6.26
CA ILE A 37 6.61 2.27 -6.23
C ILE A 37 7.17 1.66 -7.53
N ALA A 38 6.79 2.20 -8.69
CA ALA A 38 7.31 1.77 -9.99
C ALA A 38 8.84 1.83 -10.05
N MET A 39 9.43 2.91 -9.54
CA MET A 39 10.90 3.07 -9.47
C MET A 39 11.54 2.03 -8.55
N SER A 40 10.95 1.75 -7.39
CA SER A 40 11.50 0.75 -6.46
C SER A 40 11.48 -0.66 -7.05
N LEU A 41 10.53 -0.95 -7.93
CA LEU A 41 10.40 -2.26 -8.59
C LEU A 41 11.38 -2.49 -9.75
N LEU A 42 12.04 -1.46 -10.26
CA LEU A 42 13.02 -1.61 -11.35
C LEU A 42 14.19 -2.52 -10.96
N SER A 43 14.53 -2.61 -9.67
CA SER A 43 15.56 -3.50 -9.12
C SER A 43 15.06 -4.92 -8.82
N ASP A 44 13.78 -5.21 -9.07
CA ASP A 44 13.13 -6.50 -8.80
C ASP A 44 13.28 -6.98 -7.35
N PRO A 45 12.89 -6.17 -6.35
CA PRO A 45 13.04 -6.50 -4.94
C PRO A 45 12.08 -7.63 -4.54
N LYS A 46 12.50 -8.47 -3.59
CA LYS A 46 11.64 -9.49 -2.99
C LYS A 46 10.83 -8.94 -1.80
N ILE A 47 11.30 -7.85 -1.19
CA ILE A 47 10.61 -7.17 -0.09
C ILE A 47 10.47 -5.70 -0.46
N ILE A 48 9.25 -5.18 -0.37
CA ILE A 48 8.93 -3.77 -0.57
C ILE A 48 8.43 -3.22 0.76
N LEU A 49 9.05 -2.12 1.21
CA LEU A 49 8.63 -1.40 2.40
C LEU A 49 7.92 -0.11 1.97
N MET A 50 6.72 0.12 2.47
CA MET A 50 5.94 1.32 2.19
C MET A 50 5.54 1.98 3.51
N ASP A 51 5.90 3.23 3.66
CA ASP A 51 5.54 4.04 4.82
C ASP A 51 4.47 5.05 4.43
N GLU A 52 3.32 4.98 5.09
CA GLU A 52 2.13 5.81 4.88
C GLU A 52 1.74 5.99 3.38
N PRO A 53 1.59 4.90 2.60
CA PRO A 53 1.31 5.03 1.16
C PRO A 53 -0.06 5.65 0.87
N PHE A 54 -1.04 5.55 1.77
CA PHE A 54 -2.38 6.08 1.58
C PHE A 54 -2.54 7.52 2.06
N GLN A 55 -1.57 8.06 2.79
CA GLN A 55 -1.64 9.41 3.33
C GLN A 55 -1.82 10.47 2.23
N GLY A 56 -2.83 11.34 2.42
CA GLY A 56 -3.10 12.46 1.53
C GLY A 56 -3.68 12.09 0.16
N LEU A 57 -4.14 10.85 0.00
CA LEU A 57 -4.85 10.41 -1.19
C LEU A 57 -6.37 10.59 -1.03
N ASP A 58 -7.05 10.90 -2.13
CA ASP A 58 -8.49 10.79 -2.23
C ASP A 58 -8.93 9.31 -2.32
N ILE A 59 -10.23 9.06 -2.18
CA ILE A 59 -10.80 7.70 -2.15
C ILE A 59 -10.46 6.91 -3.44
N MET A 60 -10.53 7.55 -4.59
CA MET A 60 -10.26 6.87 -5.87
C MET A 60 -8.79 6.52 -6.00
N SER A 61 -7.90 7.47 -5.70
CA SER A 61 -6.45 7.24 -5.71
C SER A 61 -6.03 6.18 -4.70
N THR A 62 -6.67 6.12 -3.53
CA THR A 62 -6.44 5.06 -2.53
C THR A 62 -6.79 3.68 -3.09
N ARG A 63 -7.96 3.53 -3.72
CA ARG A 63 -8.39 2.26 -4.33
C ARG A 63 -7.46 1.82 -5.46
N GLU A 64 -7.09 2.73 -6.35
CA GLU A 64 -6.15 2.44 -7.44
C GLU A 64 -4.80 1.96 -6.91
N LEU A 65 -4.32 2.56 -5.81
CA LEU A 65 -3.08 2.15 -5.17
C LEU A 65 -3.22 0.78 -4.49
N GLN A 66 -4.34 0.52 -3.79
CA GLN A 66 -4.65 -0.79 -3.19
C GLN A 66 -4.64 -1.90 -4.26
N GLU A 67 -5.35 -1.70 -5.38
CA GLU A 67 -5.37 -2.65 -6.50
C GLU A 67 -3.96 -2.89 -7.06
N THR A 68 -3.17 -1.84 -7.17
CA THR A 68 -1.79 -1.93 -7.64
C THR A 68 -0.94 -2.79 -6.70
N ILE A 69 -1.04 -2.56 -5.38
CA ILE A 69 -0.30 -3.33 -4.36
C ILE A 69 -0.70 -4.82 -4.39
N VAL A 70 -2.00 -5.11 -4.46
CA VAL A 70 -2.51 -6.48 -4.54
C VAL A 70 -1.99 -7.17 -5.81
N LYS A 71 -2.01 -6.49 -6.96
CA LYS A 71 -1.46 -7.04 -8.21
C LYS A 71 0.02 -7.38 -8.11
N LEU A 72 0.82 -6.56 -7.42
CA LEU A 72 2.25 -6.83 -7.24
C LEU A 72 2.51 -8.17 -6.56
N GLN A 73 1.69 -8.55 -5.60
CA GLN A 73 1.81 -9.80 -4.88
C GLN A 73 1.24 -10.99 -5.67
N THR A 74 0.11 -10.80 -6.34
CA THR A 74 -0.52 -11.87 -7.13
C THR A 74 0.30 -12.24 -8.38
N GLU A 75 1.04 -11.31 -8.96
CA GLU A 75 1.91 -11.55 -10.11
C GLU A 75 3.24 -12.24 -9.74
N ASP A 76 3.72 -12.02 -8.52
CA ASP A 76 4.92 -12.66 -7.99
C ASP A 76 4.70 -13.01 -6.51
N ASN A 77 4.25 -14.23 -6.26
CA ASN A 77 3.98 -14.76 -4.93
C ASN A 77 5.24 -14.91 -4.03
N THR A 78 6.43 -14.72 -4.60
CA THR A 78 7.69 -14.68 -3.83
C THR A 78 8.01 -13.29 -3.29
N ARG A 79 7.24 -12.27 -3.68
CA ARG A 79 7.39 -10.89 -3.21
C ARG A 79 6.52 -10.64 -1.99
N SER A 80 7.06 -9.90 -1.05
CA SER A 80 6.33 -9.46 0.14
C SER A 80 6.27 -7.94 0.21
N CYS A 81 5.12 -7.39 0.59
CA CYS A 81 4.94 -5.97 0.87
C CYS A 81 4.72 -5.79 2.39
N ILE A 82 5.51 -4.93 3.01
CA ILE A 82 5.32 -4.50 4.40
C ILE A 82 4.92 -3.03 4.35
N ILE A 83 3.74 -2.74 4.92
CA ILE A 83 3.13 -1.43 4.82
C ILE A 83 2.83 -0.92 6.22
N SER A 84 3.29 0.28 6.54
CA SER A 84 2.84 1.04 7.71
C SER A 84 1.89 2.13 7.26
N ASP A 85 0.73 2.26 7.90
CA ASP A 85 -0.21 3.35 7.66
C ASP A 85 -1.14 3.50 8.87
N HIS A 86 -1.67 4.71 9.06
CA HIS A 86 -2.68 4.98 10.08
C HIS A 86 -4.11 4.83 9.52
N ALA A 87 -4.28 4.69 8.22
CA ALA A 87 -5.55 4.38 7.55
C ALA A 87 -5.89 2.89 7.69
N ALA A 88 -6.22 2.45 8.92
CA ALA A 88 -6.37 1.04 9.26
C ALA A 88 -7.37 0.29 8.37
N ARG A 89 -8.51 0.92 8.02
CA ARG A 89 -9.51 0.31 7.14
C ARG A 89 -8.91 -0.03 5.76
N ASP A 90 -8.19 0.93 5.17
CA ASP A 90 -7.60 0.78 3.85
C ASP A 90 -6.49 -0.25 3.86
N LEU A 91 -5.69 -0.29 4.93
CA LEU A 91 -4.61 -1.26 5.10
C LEU A 91 -5.14 -2.68 5.30
N LEU A 92 -6.11 -2.87 6.21
CA LEU A 92 -6.69 -4.18 6.49
C LEU A 92 -7.42 -4.77 5.28
N ALA A 93 -7.97 -3.93 4.39
CA ALA A 93 -8.66 -4.38 3.19
C ALA A 93 -7.78 -5.14 2.20
N ILE A 94 -6.46 -4.91 2.23
CA ILE A 94 -5.50 -5.52 1.30
C ILE A 94 -4.44 -6.40 1.98
N SER A 95 -4.47 -6.50 3.31
CA SER A 95 -3.45 -7.23 4.07
C SER A 95 -3.83 -8.70 4.23
N ASP A 96 -2.86 -9.61 4.07
CA ASP A 96 -2.99 -11.01 4.48
C ASP A 96 -2.84 -11.16 5.99
N ARG A 97 -2.04 -10.29 6.58
CA ARG A 97 -1.71 -10.28 8.00
C ARG A 97 -1.41 -8.86 8.47
N ALA A 98 -1.85 -8.52 9.69
CA ALA A 98 -1.64 -7.21 10.26
C ALA A 98 -1.05 -7.27 11.68
N ILE A 99 -0.35 -6.21 12.04
CA ILE A 99 0.19 -5.97 13.37
C ILE A 99 -0.32 -4.61 13.84
N ILE A 100 -0.96 -4.57 14.98
CA ILE A 100 -1.36 -3.30 15.63
C ILE A 100 -0.31 -2.93 16.68
N LEU A 101 0.28 -1.75 16.49
CA LEU A 101 1.24 -1.18 17.44
C LEU A 101 0.54 -0.09 18.26
N ALA A 102 0.54 -0.25 19.58
CA ALA A 102 0.02 0.75 20.51
C ALA A 102 0.87 0.80 21.78
N ASN A 103 1.03 1.99 22.34
CA ASN A 103 1.79 2.17 23.59
C ASN A 103 3.18 1.52 23.57
N LYS A 104 3.89 1.59 22.43
CA LYS A 104 5.22 1.00 22.21
C LYS A 104 5.26 -0.53 22.31
N LYS A 105 4.12 -1.21 22.15
CA LYS A 105 3.98 -2.67 22.20
C LYS A 105 3.13 -3.16 21.04
N ILE A 106 3.22 -4.44 20.74
CA ILE A 106 2.28 -5.12 19.85
C ILE A 106 0.99 -5.35 20.65
N ALA A 107 -0.09 -4.67 20.26
CA ALA A 107 -1.41 -4.86 20.84
C ALA A 107 -2.13 -6.07 20.25
N ALA A 108 -1.96 -6.32 18.95
CA ALA A 108 -2.53 -7.46 18.27
C ALA A 108 -1.72 -7.85 17.04
N ILE A 109 -1.76 -9.13 16.67
CA ILE A 109 -1.18 -9.67 15.44
C ILE A 109 -2.06 -10.80 14.94
N GLY A 110 -2.38 -10.80 13.64
CA GLY A 110 -3.22 -11.83 13.04
C GLY A 110 -3.73 -11.44 11.67
N LYS A 111 -4.69 -12.23 11.17
CA LYS A 111 -5.43 -11.88 9.93
C LYS A 111 -6.35 -10.69 10.19
N PRO A 112 -6.73 -9.93 9.15
CA PRO A 112 -7.66 -8.80 9.30
C PRO A 112 -8.93 -9.16 10.08
N SER A 113 -9.54 -10.32 9.82
CA SER A 113 -10.74 -10.78 10.55
C SER A 113 -10.50 -11.02 12.04
N GLU A 114 -9.31 -11.49 12.42
CA GLU A 114 -8.92 -11.71 13.81
C GLU A 114 -8.66 -10.37 14.52
N ILE A 115 -7.97 -9.44 13.83
CA ILE A 115 -7.73 -8.09 14.34
C ILE A 115 -9.04 -7.35 14.61
N LEU A 116 -10.02 -7.46 13.69
CA LEU A 116 -11.31 -6.80 13.83
C LEU A 116 -12.19 -7.37 14.97
N GLN A 117 -11.89 -8.56 15.46
CA GLN A 117 -12.56 -9.18 16.60
C GLN A 117 -11.79 -9.01 17.92
N ASN A 118 -10.54 -8.57 17.86
CA ASN A 118 -9.68 -8.41 19.03
C ASN A 118 -10.01 -7.14 19.79
N GLU A 119 -10.41 -7.27 21.06
CA GLU A 119 -10.83 -6.14 21.91
C GLU A 119 -9.66 -5.18 22.23
N ASP A 120 -8.45 -5.69 22.41
CA ASP A 120 -7.27 -4.85 22.65
C ASP A 120 -6.93 -4.04 21.41
N ALA A 121 -7.06 -4.62 20.20
CA ALA A 121 -6.88 -3.89 18.95
C ALA A 121 -7.97 -2.83 18.75
N LYS A 122 -9.22 -3.14 19.05
CA LYS A 122 -10.34 -2.20 18.98
C LYS A 122 -10.12 -1.02 19.92
N SER A 123 -9.86 -1.28 21.18
CA SER A 123 -9.62 -0.24 22.19
C SER A 123 -8.40 0.61 21.86
N ALA A 124 -7.29 -0.03 21.44
CA ALA A 124 -6.03 0.66 21.21
C ALA A 124 -6.01 1.54 19.95
N TYR A 125 -6.77 1.17 18.91
CA TYR A 125 -6.65 1.81 17.59
C TYR A 125 -7.96 2.41 17.08
N PHE A 126 -9.08 1.76 17.32
CA PHE A 126 -10.37 2.18 16.77
C PHE A 126 -11.23 2.98 17.77
N GLY A 127 -10.90 2.95 19.06
CA GLY A 127 -11.70 3.51 20.13
C GLY A 127 -13.00 2.71 20.38
N ASP A 128 -13.64 2.95 21.53
CA ASP A 128 -14.81 2.18 21.99
C ASP A 128 -16.06 2.32 21.11
N SER A 129 -16.09 3.29 20.17
CA SER A 129 -17.24 3.58 19.31
C SER A 129 -17.13 3.07 17.86
N PHE A 130 -16.07 2.37 17.52
CA PHE A 130 -15.81 1.98 16.14
C PHE A 130 -16.58 0.71 15.76
N LYS A 131 -17.57 0.87 14.85
CA LYS A 131 -18.28 -0.26 14.21
C LYS A 131 -17.91 -0.33 12.74
N PHE A 132 -17.39 -1.48 12.31
CA PHE A 132 -17.34 -1.81 10.89
C PHE A 132 -18.76 -2.21 10.46
N ASN A 133 -19.40 -1.39 9.66
CA ASN A 133 -20.60 -1.74 8.91
C ASN A 133 -20.22 -2.33 7.58
#